data_0878f76275eeeb09fc36a0626511e18c
#
_entry.id   0878f76275eeeb09fc36a0626511e18c
#
_cell.length_a   1.000
_cell.length_b   1.000
_cell.length_c   1.000
_cell.angle_alpha   90.00
_cell.angle_beta   90.00
_cell.angle_gamma   90.00
#
_symmetry.space_group_name_H-M   'P 1'
#
loop_
_entity.id
_entity.type
_entity.pdbx_description
1 polymer ?
#
loop_
_entity_poly.entity_id
_entity_poly.type
_entity_poly.pdbx_seq_one_letter_code
_entity_poly.pdbx_strand_id
1 'polypeptide(L)'
;YGALTKTQVIRMLKDKPPQTAEKIIRGLKRDVLLYDISGGYYLGVDPMCQPDPRMILAVWVLLQFIDKVEPMAHYPATYPSQIFFLKEDIGYEIVVLYDGEQHLARLLQPQEDLRYIFVLPHIRMAQELVLPSVPCLFATVDYNGQEVPDVRFYTESEGGRDGAD
;
A
#
# COMPACT_ATOMS: atom_id res chain seq x y z
N TYR A 1 -4.57 5.73 -8.21
CA TYR A 1 -5.02 5.12 -6.95
C TYR A 1 -6.50 5.39 -6.61
N GLY A 2 -7.24 6.07 -7.48
CA GLY A 2 -8.63 6.41 -7.21
C GLY A 2 -8.77 7.46 -6.12
N ALA A 3 -9.18 7.09 -4.91
CA ALA A 3 -9.32 7.98 -3.77
C ALA A 3 -8.40 7.55 -2.61
N LEU A 4 -7.67 8.50 -2.04
CA LEU A 4 -6.75 8.31 -0.92
C LEU A 4 -7.09 9.26 0.24
N THR A 5 -6.64 8.96 1.46
CA THR A 5 -6.77 9.92 2.56
C THR A 5 -5.91 11.17 2.27
N LYS A 6 -6.36 12.31 2.77
CA LYS A 6 -5.60 13.57 2.64
C LYS A 6 -4.17 13.42 3.17
N THR A 7 -4.01 12.71 4.28
CA THR A 7 -2.70 12.44 4.90
C THR A 7 -1.80 11.60 4.01
N GLN A 8 -2.33 10.58 3.33
CA GLN A 8 -1.56 9.81 2.35
C GLN A 8 -1.08 10.69 1.19
N VAL A 9 -1.96 11.52 0.63
CA VAL A 9 -1.59 12.44 -0.48
C VAL A 9 -0.49 13.42 -0.04
N ILE A 10 -0.60 14.00 1.17
CA ILE A 10 0.44 14.89 1.70
C ILE A 10 1.78 14.15 1.85
N ARG A 11 1.78 12.92 2.36
CA ARG A 11 3.00 12.11 2.52
C ARG A 11 3.62 11.68 1.21
N MET A 12 2.83 11.47 0.17
CA MET A 12 3.35 11.22 -1.19
C MET A 12 4.11 12.43 -1.75
N LEU A 13 3.81 13.64 -1.30
CA LEU A 13 4.53 14.87 -1.63
C LEU A 13 5.73 15.10 -0.69
N LYS A 14 6.45 14.04 -0.37
CA LYS A 14 7.53 13.95 0.64
C LYS A 14 8.58 15.08 0.57
N ASP A 15 8.93 15.49 -0.66
CA ASP A 15 9.95 16.51 -0.91
C ASP A 15 9.43 17.94 -0.68
N LYS A 16 8.18 18.08 -0.28
CA LYS A 16 7.53 19.38 -0.08
C LYS A 16 7.19 19.60 1.39
N PRO A 17 7.49 20.80 1.93
CA PRO A 17 6.99 21.17 3.24
C PRO A 17 5.46 21.02 3.31
N PRO A 18 4.86 20.69 4.44
CA PRO A 18 3.42 20.45 4.57
C PRO A 18 2.56 21.60 4.04
N GLN A 19 2.97 22.85 4.30
CA GLN A 19 2.27 24.05 3.78
C GLN A 19 2.30 24.13 2.24
N THR A 20 3.37 23.66 1.61
CA THR A 20 3.49 23.61 0.15
C THR A 20 2.63 22.48 -0.41
N ALA A 21 2.62 21.30 0.23
CA ALA A 21 1.73 20.21 -0.14
C ALA A 21 0.25 20.64 -0.11
N GLU A 22 -0.16 21.35 0.94
CA GLU A 22 -1.53 21.89 1.02
C GLU A 22 -1.85 22.94 -0.06
N LYS A 23 -0.87 23.77 -0.45
CA LYS A 23 -1.04 24.70 -1.58
C LYS A 23 -1.21 23.95 -2.90
N ILE A 24 -0.44 22.90 -3.12
CA ILE A 24 -0.56 22.02 -4.31
C ILE A 24 -1.96 21.41 -4.35
N ILE A 25 -2.41 20.80 -3.26
CA ILE A 25 -3.74 20.18 -3.16
C ILE A 25 -4.84 21.22 -3.47
N ARG A 26 -4.75 22.42 -2.90
CA ARG A 26 -5.70 23.51 -3.19
C ARG A 26 -5.68 23.94 -4.66
N GLY A 27 -4.50 23.99 -5.27
CA GLY A 27 -4.35 24.27 -6.70
C GLY A 27 -5.04 23.20 -7.55
N LEU A 28 -4.77 21.91 -7.28
CA LEU A 28 -5.38 20.79 -7.99
C LEU A 28 -6.91 20.78 -7.86
N LYS A 29 -7.45 21.13 -6.70
CA LYS A 29 -8.90 21.25 -6.49
C LYS A 29 -9.49 22.41 -7.29
N ARG A 30 -8.84 23.58 -7.29
CA ARG A 30 -9.28 24.73 -8.09
C ARG A 30 -9.28 24.42 -9.58
N ASP A 31 -8.29 23.65 -10.04
CA ASP A 31 -8.12 23.28 -11.44
C ASP A 31 -8.95 22.02 -11.82
N VAL A 32 -9.81 21.54 -10.91
CA VAL A 32 -10.76 20.42 -11.09
C VAL A 32 -10.05 19.09 -11.40
N LEU A 33 -8.82 18.94 -10.92
CA LEU A 33 -8.01 17.73 -11.04
C LEU A 33 -8.06 16.84 -9.77
N LEU A 34 -8.63 17.39 -8.69
CA LEU A 34 -8.76 16.69 -7.41
C LEU A 34 -10.06 17.12 -6.71
N TYR A 35 -10.75 16.17 -6.12
CA TYR A 35 -12.05 16.37 -5.49
C TYR A 35 -12.04 15.92 -4.02
N ASP A 36 -12.83 16.60 -3.19
CA ASP A 36 -13.13 16.16 -1.82
C ASP A 36 -14.18 15.04 -1.85
N ILE A 37 -13.86 13.92 -1.25
CA ILE A 37 -14.73 12.75 -1.11
C ILE A 37 -15.06 12.58 0.38
N SER A 38 -16.28 12.18 0.71
CA SER A 38 -16.72 11.91 2.09
C SER A 38 -16.40 13.06 3.06
N GLY A 39 -16.81 14.29 2.70
CA GLY A 39 -16.60 15.46 3.54
C GLY A 39 -15.14 15.95 3.61
N GLY A 40 -14.31 15.57 2.65
CA GLY A 40 -12.91 15.99 2.56
C GLY A 40 -11.92 15.09 3.32
N TYR A 41 -12.39 13.97 3.87
CA TYR A 41 -11.51 12.97 4.47
C TYR A 41 -10.65 12.26 3.42
N TYR A 42 -11.24 12.00 2.24
CA TYR A 42 -10.52 11.46 1.09
C TYR A 42 -10.38 12.52 -0.01
N LEU A 43 -9.37 12.34 -0.84
CA LEU A 43 -9.11 13.09 -2.06
C LEU A 43 -9.13 12.11 -3.23
N GLY A 44 -9.95 12.39 -4.23
CA GLY A 44 -10.11 11.55 -5.42
C GLY A 44 -9.89 12.31 -6.72
N VAL A 45 -9.53 11.59 -7.77
CA VAL A 45 -9.35 12.16 -9.13
C VAL A 45 -10.69 12.32 -9.88
N ASP A 46 -11.75 11.80 -9.32
CA ASP A 46 -13.12 11.86 -9.83
C ASP A 46 -14.09 12.06 -8.65
N PRO A 47 -15.10 12.93 -8.73
CA PRO A 47 -16.04 13.18 -7.63
C PRO A 47 -16.89 11.95 -7.26
N MET A 48 -17.01 10.97 -8.17
CA MET A 48 -17.74 9.72 -7.95
C MET A 48 -16.83 8.58 -7.48
N CYS A 49 -15.51 8.79 -7.34
CA CYS A 49 -14.59 7.81 -6.78
C CYS A 49 -15.07 7.30 -5.43
N GLN A 50 -15.02 6.00 -5.26
CA GLN A 50 -15.17 5.37 -3.95
C GLN A 50 -13.78 5.01 -3.40
N PRO A 51 -13.50 5.28 -2.12
CA PRO A 51 -12.26 4.82 -1.49
C PRO A 51 -12.21 3.29 -1.50
N ASP A 52 -11.13 2.74 -2.02
CA ASP A 52 -10.84 1.30 -1.95
C ASP A 52 -10.03 1.00 -0.68
N PRO A 53 -10.57 0.27 0.30
CA PRO A 53 -9.84 -0.06 1.53
C PRO A 53 -8.53 -0.80 1.28
N ARG A 54 -8.45 -1.66 0.25
CA ARG A 54 -7.21 -2.37 -0.09
C ARG A 54 -6.15 -1.41 -0.60
N MET A 55 -6.54 -0.51 -1.50
CA MET A 55 -5.65 0.51 -2.03
C MET A 55 -5.12 1.42 -0.92
N ILE A 56 -5.97 1.81 0.03
CA ILE A 56 -5.57 2.62 1.19
C ILE A 56 -4.53 1.89 2.04
N LEU A 57 -4.73 0.59 2.35
CA LEU A 57 -3.75 -0.20 3.09
C LEU A 57 -2.44 -0.36 2.31
N ALA A 58 -2.52 -0.64 1.01
CA ALA A 58 -1.35 -0.78 0.15
C ALA A 58 -0.54 0.52 0.07
N VAL A 59 -1.20 1.68 -0.01
CA VAL A 59 -0.52 2.98 -0.01
C VAL A 59 0.19 3.27 1.32
N TRP A 60 -0.36 2.86 2.47
CA TRP A 60 0.36 2.99 3.74
C TRP A 60 1.66 2.18 3.78
N VAL A 61 1.66 0.99 3.15
CA VAL A 61 2.88 0.18 3.00
C VAL A 61 3.84 0.84 2.00
N LEU A 62 3.37 1.29 0.84
CA LEU A 62 4.21 2.03 -0.13
C LEU A 62 4.91 3.23 0.52
N LEU A 63 4.19 3.98 1.37
CA LEU A 63 4.74 5.16 2.05
C LEU A 63 5.92 4.86 2.98
N GLN A 64 6.12 3.61 3.43
CA GLN A 64 7.32 3.22 4.18
C GLN A 64 8.56 3.13 3.28
N PHE A 65 8.38 3.00 1.97
CA PHE A 65 9.44 2.93 0.99
C PHE A 65 9.60 4.20 0.16
N ILE A 66 8.68 5.15 0.29
CA ILE A 66 8.55 6.29 -0.62
C ILE A 66 9.85 7.09 -0.81
N ASP A 67 10.72 7.14 0.22
CA ASP A 67 12.02 7.83 0.15
C ASP A 67 13.05 7.11 -0.72
N LYS A 68 12.82 5.85 -1.02
CA LYS A 68 13.70 4.99 -1.84
C LYS A 68 13.09 4.65 -3.20
N VAL A 69 11.87 5.10 -3.45
CA VAL A 69 11.15 4.92 -4.72
C VAL A 69 11.36 6.14 -5.57
N GLU A 70 11.74 5.94 -6.82
CA GLU A 70 11.90 7.04 -7.77
C GLU A 70 10.54 7.70 -8.07
N PRO A 71 10.52 9.02 -8.33
CA PRO A 71 9.31 9.70 -8.78
C PRO A 71 8.71 9.01 -10.01
N MET A 72 7.41 8.78 -10.01
CA MET A 72 6.67 8.08 -11.09
C MET A 72 6.97 6.59 -11.25
N ALA A 73 7.83 5.97 -10.40
CA ALA A 73 8.12 4.54 -10.43
C ALA A 73 7.16 3.71 -9.57
N HIS A 74 5.94 4.18 -9.38
CA HIS A 74 4.87 3.46 -8.69
C HIS A 74 3.50 3.72 -9.34
N TYR A 75 2.70 2.66 -9.48
CA TYR A 75 1.38 2.72 -10.11
C TYR A 75 0.47 1.59 -9.65
N PRO A 76 -0.85 1.69 -9.89
CA PRO A 76 -1.77 0.58 -9.62
C PRO A 76 -1.37 -0.67 -10.40
N ALA A 77 -1.32 -1.81 -9.70
CA ALA A 77 -0.97 -3.10 -10.29
C ALA A 77 -2.23 -3.83 -10.82
N THR A 78 -1.99 -4.97 -11.48
CA THR A 78 -3.06 -5.87 -11.91
C THR A 78 -3.44 -6.82 -10.77
N TYR A 79 -4.75 -7.07 -10.62
CA TYR A 79 -5.27 -8.03 -9.63
C TYR A 79 -4.52 -9.37 -9.68
N PRO A 80 -4.17 -9.98 -8.53
CA PRO A 80 -4.59 -9.65 -7.18
C PRO A 80 -3.75 -8.57 -6.47
N SER A 81 -2.71 -8.05 -7.10
CA SER A 81 -1.88 -6.97 -6.55
C SER A 81 -2.59 -5.62 -6.61
N GLN A 82 -2.30 -4.72 -5.69
CA GLN A 82 -2.84 -3.37 -5.64
C GLN A 82 -1.89 -2.34 -6.23
N ILE A 83 -0.61 -2.43 -5.88
CA ILE A 83 0.41 -1.45 -6.27
C ILE A 83 1.65 -2.19 -6.74
N PHE A 84 2.24 -1.69 -7.83
CA PHE A 84 3.62 -1.97 -8.22
C PHE A 84 4.48 -0.76 -7.91
N PHE A 85 5.72 -0.97 -7.47
CA PHE A 85 6.75 0.06 -7.40
C PHE A 85 8.13 -0.51 -7.66
N LEU A 86 9.04 0.35 -8.15
CA LEU A 86 10.43 0.03 -8.42
C LEU A 86 11.32 0.63 -7.33
N LYS A 87 12.23 -0.18 -6.79
CA LYS A 87 13.24 0.24 -5.82
C LYS A 87 14.55 -0.49 -6.11
N GLU A 88 15.62 0.28 -6.41
CA GLU A 88 16.95 -0.29 -6.67
C GLU A 88 16.93 -1.36 -7.77
N ASP A 89 16.24 -1.07 -8.89
CA ASP A 89 16.03 -1.95 -10.05
C ASP A 89 15.25 -3.25 -9.75
N ILE A 90 14.67 -3.39 -8.57
CA ILE A 90 13.82 -4.52 -8.19
C ILE A 90 12.36 -4.05 -8.16
N GLY A 91 11.48 -4.79 -8.84
CA GLY A 91 10.04 -4.60 -8.79
C GLY A 91 9.45 -5.14 -7.49
N TYR A 92 8.52 -4.41 -6.93
CA TYR A 92 7.75 -4.83 -5.76
C TYR A 92 6.26 -4.74 -6.06
N GLU A 93 5.52 -5.78 -5.74
CA GLU A 93 4.06 -5.76 -5.78
C GLU A 93 3.48 -5.88 -4.36
N ILE A 94 2.56 -5.00 -4.03
CA ILE A 94 1.84 -5.04 -2.76
C ILE A 94 0.51 -5.76 -2.98
N VAL A 95 0.28 -6.81 -2.21
CA VAL A 95 -0.91 -7.68 -2.25
C VAL A 95 -1.62 -7.59 -0.91
N VAL A 96 -2.82 -7.04 -0.88
CA VAL A 96 -3.63 -6.97 0.35
C VAL A 96 -4.59 -8.14 0.37
N LEU A 97 -4.50 -8.98 1.39
CA LEU A 97 -5.35 -10.14 1.59
C LEU A 97 -6.18 -9.98 2.88
N TYR A 98 -7.42 -10.39 2.81
CA TYR A 98 -8.30 -10.55 3.98
C TYR A 98 -8.43 -12.03 4.38
N ASP A 99 -9.00 -12.29 5.54
CA ASP A 99 -9.28 -13.66 5.98
C ASP A 99 -10.14 -14.41 4.95
N GLY A 100 -9.72 -15.64 4.61
CA GLY A 100 -10.37 -16.47 3.59
C GLY A 100 -9.81 -16.27 2.16
N GLU A 101 -8.92 -15.31 1.94
CA GLU A 101 -8.36 -14.99 0.61
C GLU A 101 -6.95 -15.56 0.37
N GLN A 102 -6.47 -16.45 1.24
CA GLN A 102 -5.14 -17.05 1.14
C GLN A 102 -4.86 -17.69 -0.22
N HIS A 103 -5.91 -18.17 -0.89
CA HIS A 103 -5.82 -18.79 -2.21
C HIS A 103 -5.36 -17.82 -3.32
N LEU A 104 -5.54 -16.50 -3.13
CA LEU A 104 -5.13 -15.49 -4.11
C LEU A 104 -3.61 -15.42 -4.28
N ALA A 105 -2.84 -15.79 -3.24
CA ALA A 105 -1.38 -15.85 -3.34
C ALA A 105 -0.91 -16.81 -4.45
N ARG A 106 -1.69 -17.84 -4.77
CA ARG A 106 -1.39 -18.81 -5.85
C ARG A 106 -1.55 -18.24 -7.25
N LEU A 107 -2.21 -17.10 -7.40
CA LEU A 107 -2.39 -16.45 -8.71
C LEU A 107 -1.17 -15.61 -9.11
N LEU A 108 -0.26 -15.36 -8.15
CA LEU A 108 0.94 -14.57 -8.40
C LEU A 108 1.97 -15.38 -9.18
N GLN A 109 2.57 -14.73 -10.18
CA GLN A 109 3.56 -15.37 -11.04
C GLN A 109 4.97 -15.01 -10.56
N PRO A 110 5.81 -16.00 -10.21
CA PRO A 110 7.19 -15.70 -9.81
C PRO A 110 7.98 -15.13 -11.00
N GLN A 111 8.67 -14.02 -10.77
CA GLN A 111 9.59 -13.38 -11.71
C GLN A 111 10.89 -13.05 -10.97
N GLU A 112 12.04 -13.20 -11.63
CA GLU A 112 13.35 -13.09 -10.99
C GLU A 112 13.57 -11.72 -10.29
N ASP A 113 13.16 -10.64 -10.97
CA ASP A 113 13.32 -9.27 -10.48
C ASP A 113 12.07 -8.72 -9.80
N LEU A 114 11.16 -9.59 -9.35
CA LEU A 114 9.93 -9.21 -8.66
C LEU A 114 9.93 -9.77 -7.23
N ARG A 115 9.41 -8.98 -6.30
CA ARG A 115 9.21 -9.32 -4.89
C ARG A 115 7.77 -9.00 -4.50
N TYR A 116 7.22 -9.76 -3.57
CA TYR A 116 5.86 -9.53 -3.09
C TYR A 116 5.87 -9.03 -1.64
N ILE A 117 5.00 -8.06 -1.36
CA ILE A 117 4.71 -7.60 0.00
C ILE A 117 3.25 -7.92 0.28
N PHE A 118 3.01 -8.93 1.12
CA PHE A 118 1.67 -9.31 1.54
C PHE A 118 1.24 -8.47 2.73
N VAL A 119 0.17 -7.71 2.58
CA VAL A 119 -0.48 -6.99 3.68
C VAL A 119 -1.58 -7.88 4.24
N LEU A 120 -1.43 -8.28 5.49
CA LEU A 120 -2.27 -9.27 6.15
C LEU A 120 -3.02 -8.64 7.35
N PRO A 121 -4.23 -9.10 7.67
CA PRO A 121 -4.94 -8.66 8.87
C PRO A 121 -4.20 -9.02 10.16
N HIS A 122 -3.48 -10.14 10.16
CA HIS A 122 -2.60 -10.60 11.24
C HIS A 122 -1.50 -11.50 10.71
N ILE A 123 -0.35 -11.48 11.35
CA ILE A 123 0.85 -12.20 10.85
C ILE A 123 0.68 -13.73 10.79
N ARG A 124 -0.15 -14.32 11.66
CA ARG A 124 -0.42 -15.77 11.65
C ARG A 124 -0.93 -16.29 10.31
N MET A 125 -1.64 -15.45 9.56
CA MET A 125 -2.14 -15.81 8.22
C MET A 125 -1.02 -16.12 7.23
N ALA A 126 0.21 -15.63 7.46
CA ALA A 126 1.37 -15.92 6.61
C ALA A 126 1.68 -17.42 6.53
N GLN A 127 1.40 -18.18 7.61
CA GLN A 127 1.63 -19.63 7.66
C GLN A 127 0.66 -20.43 6.76
N GLU A 128 -0.44 -19.82 6.36
CA GLU A 128 -1.48 -20.44 5.53
C GLU A 128 -1.29 -20.16 4.04
N LEU A 129 -0.34 -19.28 3.70
CA LEU A 129 -0.13 -18.87 2.32
C LEU A 129 0.74 -19.87 1.56
N VAL A 130 0.35 -20.17 0.34
CA VAL A 130 1.23 -20.83 -0.62
C VAL A 130 1.94 -19.71 -1.41
N LEU A 131 3.17 -19.45 -1.02
CA LEU A 131 3.95 -18.33 -1.55
C LEU A 131 4.54 -18.65 -2.94
N PRO A 132 4.71 -17.63 -3.80
CA PRO A 132 5.51 -17.76 -5.01
C PRO A 132 6.98 -18.01 -4.66
N SER A 133 7.74 -18.65 -5.57
CA SER A 133 9.15 -19.01 -5.38
C SER A 133 10.11 -17.81 -5.51
N VAL A 134 9.73 -16.64 -5.00
CA VAL A 134 10.52 -15.41 -4.94
C VAL A 134 10.46 -14.86 -3.53
N PRO A 135 11.44 -14.05 -3.10
CA PRO A 135 11.41 -13.47 -1.75
C PRO A 135 10.13 -12.69 -1.49
N CYS A 136 9.50 -12.97 -0.35
CA CYS A 136 8.29 -12.33 0.10
C CYS A 136 8.53 -11.58 1.43
N LEU A 137 7.80 -10.51 1.61
CA LEU A 137 7.76 -9.73 2.84
C LEU A 137 6.30 -9.68 3.31
N PHE A 138 6.08 -9.72 4.60
CA PHE A 138 4.74 -9.56 5.18
C PHE A 138 4.63 -8.22 5.89
N ALA A 139 3.45 -7.63 5.88
CA ALA A 139 3.15 -6.41 6.59
C ALA A 139 1.79 -6.50 7.28
N THR A 140 1.67 -5.86 8.42
CA THR A 140 0.39 -5.56 9.07
C THR A 140 0.23 -4.05 9.18
N VAL A 141 -1.01 -3.57 9.04
CA VAL A 141 -1.35 -2.15 9.12
C VAL A 141 -2.40 -1.98 10.21
N ASP A 142 -2.01 -1.36 11.33
CA ASP A 142 -2.86 -1.22 12.51
C ASP A 142 -3.09 0.25 12.84
N TYR A 143 -4.34 0.70 12.80
CA TYR A 143 -4.70 2.08 13.06
C TYR A 143 -4.68 2.45 14.55
N ASN A 144 -4.90 1.50 15.47
CA ASN A 144 -4.90 1.74 16.92
C ASN A 144 -5.66 3.02 17.33
N GLY A 145 -6.72 3.38 16.60
CA GLY A 145 -7.49 4.60 16.80
C GLY A 145 -6.79 5.88 16.32
N GLN A 146 -5.68 5.78 15.59
CA GLN A 146 -4.95 6.91 15.02
C GLN A 146 -5.28 7.09 13.54
N GLU A 147 -5.11 8.32 13.01
CA GLU A 147 -5.26 8.62 11.59
C GLU A 147 -4.16 7.97 10.74
N VAL A 148 -2.94 7.90 11.28
CA VAL A 148 -1.78 7.28 10.68
C VAL A 148 -1.56 5.93 11.33
N PRO A 149 -1.68 4.82 10.58
CA PRO A 149 -1.49 3.50 11.16
C PRO A 149 -0.02 3.20 11.44
N ASP A 150 0.20 2.27 12.37
CA ASP A 150 1.47 1.58 12.54
C ASP A 150 1.59 0.49 11.47
N VAL A 151 2.70 0.48 10.72
CA VAL A 151 3.01 -0.51 9.69
C VAL A 151 4.20 -1.33 10.17
N ARG A 152 3.99 -2.63 10.38
CA ARG A 152 5.04 -3.55 10.81
C ARG A 152 5.36 -4.54 9.72
N PHE A 153 6.65 -4.82 9.54
CA PHE A 153 7.15 -5.77 8.56
C PHE A 153 7.71 -7.01 9.22
N TYR A 154 7.53 -8.14 8.54
CA TYR A 154 7.99 -9.45 8.99
C TYR A 154 8.60 -10.20 7.82
N THR A 155 9.65 -10.98 8.09
CA THR A 155 10.26 -11.89 7.12
C THR A 155 9.65 -13.29 7.22
N GLU A 156 9.88 -14.13 6.22
CA GLU A 156 9.41 -15.54 6.22
C GLU A 156 9.85 -16.31 7.47
N SER A 157 11.05 -16.01 8.01
CA SER A 157 11.56 -16.67 9.22
C SER A 157 10.84 -16.27 10.51
N GLU A 158 10.22 -15.11 10.54
CA GLU A 158 9.50 -14.59 11.71
C GLU A 158 8.03 -15.02 11.73
N GLY A 159 7.43 -15.23 10.54
CA GLY A 159 6.06 -15.74 10.41
C GLY A 159 5.88 -17.18 10.90
N GLY A 160 6.98 -17.95 11.06
CA GLY A 160 6.97 -19.35 11.49
C GLY A 160 7.26 -19.60 12.97
N ARG A 161 7.60 -18.60 13.80
CA ARG A 161 8.12 -18.82 15.16
C ARG A 161 7.13 -18.61 16.31
N ASP A 162 5.94 -18.08 16.11
CA ASP A 162 4.97 -17.84 17.19
C ASP A 162 4.06 -19.05 17.50
N GLY A 163 4.55 -20.27 17.26
CA GLY A 163 3.76 -21.49 17.42
C GLY A 163 4.38 -22.61 18.28
N ALA A 164 5.36 -22.29 19.14
CA ALA A 164 5.91 -23.28 20.07
C ALA A 164 6.26 -22.64 21.42
N ASP A 165 5.27 -22.56 22.31
CA ASP A 165 5.38 -22.76 23.77
C ASP A 165 3.97 -23.00 24.34
#